data_2e6fbef58cdb9b50544723db7b111d5a
#
_entry.id   2e6fbef58cdb9b50544723db7b111d5a
#
_cell.length_a   1.000
_cell.length_b   1.000
_cell.length_c   1.000
_cell.angle_alpha   90.00
_cell.angle_beta   90.00
_cell.angle_gamma   90.00
#
_symmetry.space_group_name_H-M   'P 1'
#
loop_
_entity.id
_entity.type
_entity.pdbx_description
1 polymer ?
#
loop_
_entity_poly.entity_id
_entity_poly.type
_entity_poly.pdbx_seq_one_letter_code
_entity_poly.pdbx_strand_id
1 'polypeptide(L)'
;RCGKVLADRLMRMYSRVTVAERKESARAQAEAFGFDSVPFPLLPHLQKYGKEYAYIFNTVPKKVLTSKELENVSGEVTIIDIASRPGGTDFEYCRANKMNAVQALGLPGKYAPKRSAEVLMKVIEQHIN
;
A
#
# COMPACT_ATOMS: atom_id res chain seq x y z
N ARG A 1 3.29 -11.49 -2.85
CA ARG A 1 3.49 -11.66 -4.31
C ARG A 1 3.12 -10.42 -5.10
N CYS A 2 1.87 -10.02 -5.02
CA CYS A 2 1.38 -8.83 -5.72
C CYS A 2 2.09 -7.57 -5.24
N GLY A 3 2.36 -7.48 -3.94
CA GLY A 3 3.08 -6.35 -3.36
C GLY A 3 4.50 -6.18 -3.90
N LYS A 4 5.23 -7.27 -4.08
CA LYS A 4 6.60 -7.22 -4.63
C LYS A 4 6.62 -6.73 -6.08
N VAL A 5 5.69 -7.23 -6.90
CA VAL A 5 5.59 -6.82 -8.30
C VAL A 5 5.21 -5.34 -8.39
N LEU A 6 4.27 -4.91 -7.55
CA LEU A 6 3.85 -3.52 -7.49
C LEU A 6 4.99 -2.60 -7.07
N ALA A 7 5.74 -2.98 -6.03
CA ALA A 7 6.88 -2.20 -5.54
C ALA A 7 7.95 -2.02 -6.64
N ASP A 8 8.27 -3.10 -7.35
CA ASP A 8 9.22 -3.05 -8.46
C ASP A 8 8.76 -2.09 -9.58
N ARG A 9 7.48 -2.15 -9.93
CA ARG A 9 6.92 -1.26 -10.95
C ARG A 9 6.96 0.20 -10.52
N LEU A 10 6.59 0.49 -9.28
CA LEU A 10 6.64 1.85 -8.75
C LEU A 10 8.07 2.39 -8.72
N MET A 11 9.04 1.58 -8.34
CA MET A 11 10.44 1.96 -8.33
C MET A 11 10.95 2.29 -9.73
N ARG A 12 10.56 1.51 -10.74
CA ARG A 12 10.89 1.76 -12.15
C ARG A 12 10.30 3.05 -12.69
N MET A 13 9.25 3.57 -12.05
CA MET A 13 8.65 4.87 -12.35
C MET A 13 9.31 6.03 -11.58
N TYR A 14 10.51 5.80 -11.03
CA TYR A 14 11.26 6.76 -10.22
C TYR A 14 10.57 7.17 -8.91
N SER A 15 9.65 6.36 -8.42
CA SER A 15 9.01 6.57 -7.13
C SER A 15 9.89 6.01 -6.02
N ARG A 16 9.99 6.75 -4.91
CA ARG A 16 10.57 6.21 -3.68
C ARG A 16 9.54 5.29 -3.03
N VAL A 17 9.94 4.04 -2.79
CA VAL A 17 9.04 3.02 -2.28
C VAL A 17 9.51 2.52 -0.92
N THR A 18 8.59 2.51 0.06
CA THR A 18 8.80 1.88 1.36
C THR A 18 7.92 0.63 1.44
N VAL A 19 8.53 -0.49 1.78
CA VAL A 19 7.84 -1.77 1.89
C VAL A 19 7.67 -2.12 3.38
N ALA A 20 6.44 -2.43 3.78
CA ALA A 20 6.16 -2.90 5.13
C ALA A 20 6.14 -4.42 5.16
N GLU A 21 6.95 -5.01 6.01
CA GLU A 21 7.09 -6.46 6.15
C GLU A 21 7.31 -6.87 7.58
N ARG A 22 6.70 -8.01 7.98
CA ARG A 22 6.86 -8.54 9.34
C ARG A 22 8.22 -9.19 9.56
N LYS A 23 8.63 -10.02 8.59
CA LYS A 23 9.85 -10.82 8.73
C LYS A 23 11.07 -9.98 8.45
N GLU A 24 12.04 -10.05 9.34
CA GLU A 24 13.32 -9.37 9.16
C GLU A 24 14.01 -9.79 7.86
N SER A 25 13.98 -11.10 7.54
CA SER A 25 14.56 -11.60 6.29
C SER A 25 13.89 -11.00 5.04
N ALA A 26 12.58 -10.77 5.08
CA ALA A 26 11.85 -10.15 3.98
C ALA A 26 12.20 -8.65 3.86
N ARG A 27 12.40 -7.97 4.99
CA ARG A 27 12.86 -6.57 4.98
C ARG A 27 14.26 -6.46 4.42
N ALA A 28 15.19 -7.33 4.85
CA ALA A 28 16.55 -7.35 4.32
C ALA A 28 16.57 -7.59 2.81
N GLN A 29 15.71 -8.48 2.32
CA GLN A 29 15.57 -8.74 0.89
C GLN A 29 15.06 -7.51 0.14
N ALA A 30 14.05 -6.82 0.69
CA ALA A 30 13.52 -5.58 0.09
C ALA A 30 14.61 -4.52 0.00
N GLU A 31 15.39 -4.34 1.06
CA GLU A 31 16.49 -3.38 1.09
C GLU A 31 17.57 -3.73 0.08
N ALA A 32 17.87 -5.02 -0.11
CA ALA A 32 18.83 -5.47 -1.11
C ALA A 32 18.38 -5.14 -2.54
N PHE A 33 17.07 -5.02 -2.78
CA PHE A 33 16.51 -4.57 -4.05
C PHE A 33 16.38 -3.05 -4.18
N GLY A 34 16.80 -2.30 -3.17
CA GLY A 34 16.79 -0.85 -3.21
C GLY A 34 15.56 -0.18 -2.61
N PHE A 35 14.66 -0.92 -1.98
CA PHE A 35 13.51 -0.37 -1.28
C PHE A 35 13.89 0.07 0.13
N ASP A 36 13.20 1.07 0.66
CA ASP A 36 13.17 1.28 2.10
C ASP A 36 12.26 0.21 2.71
N SER A 37 12.50 -0.20 3.95
CA SER A 37 11.63 -1.16 4.63
C SER A 37 11.28 -0.74 6.04
N VAL A 38 10.11 -1.15 6.50
CA VAL A 38 9.62 -0.89 7.86
C VAL A 38 8.96 -2.13 8.43
N PRO A 39 9.08 -2.34 9.75
CA PRO A 39 8.40 -3.46 10.40
C PRO A 39 6.94 -3.14 10.71
N PHE A 40 6.17 -4.18 11.01
CA PHE A 40 4.91 -4.03 11.73
C PHE A 40 5.14 -4.07 13.25
N PRO A 41 4.34 -3.36 14.03
CA PRO A 41 3.22 -2.50 13.64
C PRO A 41 3.68 -1.21 12.95
N LEU A 42 2.82 -0.67 12.08
CA LEU A 42 3.15 0.52 11.29
C LEU A 42 3.07 1.83 12.07
N LEU A 43 2.33 1.85 13.17
CA LEU A 43 2.00 3.10 13.86
C LEU A 43 3.21 3.97 14.21
N PRO A 44 4.30 3.43 14.80
CA PRO A 44 5.46 4.26 15.13
C PRO A 44 6.08 4.95 13.90
N HIS A 45 6.14 4.24 12.79
CA HIS A 45 6.66 4.78 11.54
C HIS A 45 5.74 5.86 10.97
N LEU A 46 4.44 5.62 10.98
CA LEU A 46 3.46 6.59 10.46
C LEU A 46 3.37 7.84 11.34
N GLN A 47 3.54 7.72 12.64
CA GLN A 47 3.62 8.88 13.52
C GLN A 47 4.77 9.82 13.14
N LYS A 48 5.85 9.27 12.65
CA LYS A 48 7.05 10.04 12.28
C LYS A 48 7.03 10.49 10.82
N TYR A 49 6.62 9.62 9.91
CA TYR A 49 6.76 9.83 8.47
C TYR A 49 5.45 9.76 7.67
N GLY A 50 4.33 9.47 8.32
CA GLY A 50 3.07 9.20 7.61
C GLY A 50 2.59 10.33 6.71
N LYS A 51 2.88 11.58 7.06
CA LYS A 51 2.47 12.75 6.25
C LYS A 51 3.22 12.87 4.93
N GLU A 52 4.31 12.15 4.77
CA GLU A 52 5.14 12.20 3.56
C GLU A 52 4.61 11.31 2.44
N TYR A 53 3.72 10.37 2.73
CA TYR A 53 3.22 9.43 1.74
C TYR A 53 2.10 10.03 0.89
N ALA A 54 2.30 10.01 -0.43
CA ALA A 54 1.27 10.39 -1.39
C ALA A 54 0.34 9.21 -1.72
N TYR A 55 0.87 8.00 -1.69
CA TYR A 55 0.14 6.77 -2.01
C TYR A 55 0.46 5.68 -0.99
N ILE A 56 -0.59 4.93 -0.62
CA ILE A 56 -0.45 3.74 0.21
C ILE A 56 -1.17 2.59 -0.48
N PHE A 57 -0.44 1.50 -0.73
CA PHE A 57 -1.00 0.29 -1.33
C PHE A 57 -1.05 -0.79 -0.25
N ASN A 58 -2.25 -1.24 0.07
CA ASN A 58 -2.41 -2.33 1.02
C ASN A 58 -2.61 -3.67 0.31
N THR A 59 -1.75 -4.64 0.64
CA THR A 59 -1.81 -6.00 0.11
C THR A 59 -2.14 -7.02 1.20
N VAL A 60 -2.32 -6.57 2.44
CA VAL A 60 -2.53 -7.45 3.61
C VAL A 60 -4.03 -7.56 3.90
N PRO A 61 -4.59 -8.78 3.95
CA PRO A 61 -6.04 -8.99 4.17
C PRO A 61 -6.47 -8.87 5.64
N LYS A 62 -5.64 -8.33 6.50
CA LYS A 62 -5.94 -8.04 7.91
C LYS A 62 -5.94 -6.55 8.14
N LYS A 63 -6.72 -6.07 9.10
CA LYS A 63 -6.75 -4.65 9.46
C LYS A 63 -5.37 -4.17 9.90
N VAL A 64 -4.71 -3.42 9.03
CA VAL A 64 -3.39 -2.81 9.26
C VAL A 64 -3.45 -1.29 9.16
N LEU A 65 -4.45 -0.74 8.48
CA LEU A 65 -4.69 0.69 8.38
C LEU A 65 -6.00 1.02 9.09
N THR A 66 -5.93 1.02 10.42
CA THR A 66 -7.05 1.41 11.28
C THR A 66 -7.08 2.93 11.45
N SER A 67 -8.07 3.45 12.17
CA SER A 67 -8.14 4.88 12.48
C SER A 67 -6.85 5.41 13.10
N LYS A 68 -6.18 4.62 13.93
CA LYS A 68 -4.91 5.01 14.58
C LYS A 68 -3.81 5.28 13.56
N GLU A 69 -3.63 4.38 12.60
CA GLU A 69 -2.65 4.55 11.53
C GLU A 69 -3.06 5.71 10.61
N LEU A 70 -4.33 5.76 10.24
CA LEU A 70 -4.84 6.74 9.28
C LEU A 70 -4.84 8.17 9.80
N GLU A 71 -4.93 8.38 11.10
CA GLU A 71 -4.77 9.71 11.71
C GLU A 71 -3.41 10.34 11.42
N ASN A 72 -2.41 9.52 11.16
CA ASN A 72 -1.03 9.95 11.00
C ASN A 72 -0.59 10.09 9.54
N VAL A 73 -1.48 9.86 8.59
CA VAL A 73 -1.16 10.07 7.18
C VAL A 73 -1.78 11.37 6.67
N SER A 74 -1.30 11.84 5.52
CA SER A 74 -1.85 13.05 4.91
C SER A 74 -3.32 12.86 4.54
N GLY A 75 -4.14 13.87 4.77
CA GLY A 75 -5.54 13.87 4.31
C GLY A 75 -5.66 13.79 2.79
N GLU A 76 -4.59 14.10 2.06
CA GLU A 76 -4.53 14.05 0.59
C GLU A 76 -3.97 12.74 0.06
N VAL A 77 -3.59 11.79 0.94
CA VAL A 77 -3.08 10.49 0.52
C VAL A 77 -4.14 9.73 -0.29
N THR A 78 -3.68 9.00 -1.30
CA THR A 78 -4.53 8.05 -2.01
C THR A 78 -4.20 6.64 -1.52
N ILE A 79 -5.21 5.96 -0.99
CA ILE A 79 -5.07 4.60 -0.46
C ILE A 79 -5.72 3.64 -1.46
N ILE A 80 -4.97 2.63 -1.88
CA ILE A 80 -5.46 1.60 -2.80
C ILE A 80 -5.31 0.24 -2.12
N ASP A 81 -6.43 -0.34 -1.73
CA ASP A 81 -6.47 -1.64 -1.04
C ASP A 81 -6.77 -2.73 -2.05
N ILE A 82 -5.79 -3.59 -2.31
CA ILE A 82 -5.90 -4.71 -3.25
C ILE A 82 -5.97 -6.05 -2.55
N ALA A 83 -6.02 -6.05 -1.22
CA ALA A 83 -6.11 -7.27 -0.44
C ALA A 83 -7.47 -7.95 -0.63
N SER A 84 -7.50 -9.27 -0.43
CA SER A 84 -8.75 -10.01 -0.40
C SER A 84 -9.63 -9.55 0.78
N ARG A 85 -10.94 -9.79 0.67
CA ARG A 85 -11.89 -9.41 1.72
C ARG A 85 -11.49 -9.97 3.08
N PRO A 86 -11.70 -9.22 4.15
CA PRO A 86 -12.36 -7.89 4.23
C PRO A 86 -11.46 -6.71 3.87
N GLY A 87 -10.23 -6.94 3.42
CA GLY A 87 -9.24 -5.90 3.20
C GLY A 87 -8.55 -5.49 4.49
N GLY A 88 -7.64 -4.53 4.41
CA GLY A 88 -6.84 -4.09 5.55
C GLY A 88 -7.04 -2.63 5.94
N THR A 89 -7.90 -1.91 5.22
CA THR A 89 -8.15 -0.47 5.42
C THR A 89 -9.50 -0.24 6.07
N ASP A 90 -9.55 0.68 7.03
CA ASP A 90 -10.80 1.15 7.63
C ASP A 90 -11.46 2.16 6.68
N PHE A 91 -12.29 1.65 5.77
CA PHE A 91 -12.97 2.49 4.78
C PHE A 91 -14.03 3.42 5.38
N GLU A 92 -14.61 3.05 6.51
CA GLU A 92 -15.58 3.93 7.21
C GLU A 92 -14.88 5.18 7.73
N TYR A 93 -13.72 5.00 8.33
CA TYR A 93 -12.89 6.12 8.76
C TYR A 93 -12.50 7.00 7.57
N CYS A 94 -12.09 6.40 6.47
CA CYS A 94 -11.72 7.16 5.28
C CYS A 94 -12.87 7.98 4.73
N ARG A 95 -14.10 7.42 4.66
CA ARG A 95 -15.28 8.15 4.22
C ARG A 95 -15.61 9.30 5.16
N ALA A 96 -15.60 9.04 6.46
CA ALA A 96 -15.91 10.06 7.48
C ALA A 96 -14.93 11.23 7.44
N ASN A 97 -13.68 10.98 7.06
CA ASN A 97 -12.62 11.99 7.02
C ASN A 97 -12.31 12.47 5.59
N LYS A 98 -13.14 12.13 4.62
CA LYS A 98 -12.99 12.53 3.21
C LYS A 98 -11.64 12.18 2.61
N MET A 99 -11.10 11.02 3.01
CA MET A 99 -9.86 10.49 2.48
C MET A 99 -10.16 9.70 1.21
N ASN A 100 -9.26 9.79 0.23
CA ASN A 100 -9.38 9.06 -1.02
C ASN A 100 -8.89 7.61 -0.83
N ALA A 101 -9.83 6.68 -0.71
CA ALA A 101 -9.53 5.27 -0.54
C ALA A 101 -10.33 4.42 -1.53
N VAL A 102 -9.63 3.55 -2.25
CA VAL A 102 -10.20 2.69 -3.29
C VAL A 102 -9.98 1.24 -2.90
N GLN A 103 -11.02 0.44 -3.01
CA GLN A 103 -10.95 -1.00 -2.81
C GLN A 103 -10.96 -1.70 -4.17
N ALA A 104 -9.84 -2.34 -4.51
CA ALA A 104 -9.66 -3.04 -5.79
C ALA A 104 -9.61 -4.54 -5.54
N LEU A 105 -10.71 -5.09 -5.05
CA LEU A 105 -10.84 -6.49 -4.64
C LEU A 105 -10.75 -7.47 -5.81
N GLY A 106 -10.15 -8.62 -5.54
CA GLY A 106 -10.18 -9.77 -6.45
C GLY A 106 -9.19 -9.73 -7.60
N LEU A 107 -8.38 -8.68 -7.71
CA LEU A 107 -7.38 -8.60 -8.79
C LEU A 107 -6.36 -9.76 -8.76
N PRO A 108 -5.73 -10.08 -7.61
CA PRO A 108 -4.75 -11.17 -7.57
C PRO A 108 -5.34 -12.56 -7.85
N GLY A 109 -6.62 -12.79 -7.50
CA GLY A 109 -7.30 -14.05 -7.77
C GLY A 109 -7.93 -14.13 -9.16
N LYS A 110 -8.09 -13.00 -9.83
CA LYS A 110 -8.79 -12.87 -11.10
C LYS A 110 -7.85 -12.93 -12.31
N TYR A 111 -6.59 -12.56 -12.13
CA TYR A 111 -5.59 -12.48 -13.20
C TYR A 111 -4.32 -13.20 -12.80
N ALA A 112 -3.55 -13.69 -13.78
CA ALA A 112 -2.19 -14.18 -13.57
C ALA A 112 -1.33 -13.04 -12.98
N PRO A 113 -0.25 -13.33 -12.23
CA PRO A 113 0.53 -12.28 -11.54
C PRO A 113 0.98 -11.12 -12.43
N LYS A 114 1.42 -11.41 -13.66
CA LYS A 114 1.83 -10.37 -14.61
C LYS A 114 0.64 -9.49 -15.00
N ARG A 115 -0.51 -10.10 -15.27
CA ARG A 115 -1.73 -9.39 -15.66
C ARG A 115 -2.28 -8.55 -14.52
N SER A 116 -2.21 -9.06 -13.30
CA SER A 116 -2.61 -8.31 -12.10
C SER A 116 -1.79 -7.02 -11.96
N ALA A 117 -0.47 -7.09 -12.19
CA ALA A 117 0.40 -5.92 -12.13
C ALA A 117 0.00 -4.86 -13.18
N GLU A 118 -0.33 -5.28 -14.41
CA GLU A 118 -0.78 -4.36 -15.47
C GLU A 118 -2.10 -3.67 -15.10
N VAL A 119 -3.05 -4.40 -14.52
CA VAL A 119 -4.33 -3.85 -14.07
C VAL A 119 -4.12 -2.86 -12.93
N LEU A 120 -3.24 -3.17 -11.98
CA LEU A 120 -2.89 -2.27 -10.89
C LEU A 120 -2.26 -0.98 -11.39
N MET A 121 -1.41 -1.05 -12.40
CA MET A 121 -0.81 0.15 -13.00
C MET A 121 -1.87 1.06 -13.62
N LYS A 122 -2.90 0.51 -14.26
CA LYS A 122 -4.02 1.31 -14.78
C LYS A 122 -4.77 2.05 -13.67
N VAL A 123 -5.01 1.38 -12.53
CA VAL A 123 -5.63 2.00 -11.36
C VAL A 123 -4.77 3.16 -10.85
N ILE A 124 -3.46 2.95 -10.75
CA ILE A 124 -2.51 3.98 -10.34
C ILE A 124 -2.56 5.18 -11.30
N GLU A 125 -2.50 4.96 -12.60
CA GLU A 125 -2.55 6.01 -13.62
C GLU A 125 -3.82 6.85 -13.50
N GLN A 126 -4.97 6.24 -13.24
CA GLN A 126 -6.23 6.95 -13.03
C GLN A 126 -6.20 7.90 -11.84
N HIS A 127 -5.43 7.60 -10.81
CA HIS A 127 -5.35 8.40 -9.58
C HIS A 127 -4.18 9.39 -9.58
N ILE A 128 -3.15 9.17 -10.37
CA ILE A 128 -2.00 10.08 -10.51
C ILE A 128 -2.34 11.24 -11.46
N ASN A 129 -3.05 10.94 -12.53
CA ASN A 129 -3.45 11.92 -13.53
C ASN A 129 -4.80 12.52 -13.21
#